data_611748d4c06f434e550642d560872801
#
_entry.id   611748d4c06f434e550642d560872801
#
_cell.length_a   1.000
_cell.length_b   1.000
_cell.length_c   1.000
_cell.angle_alpha   90.00
_cell.angle_beta   90.00
_cell.angle_gamma   90.00
#
_symmetry.space_group_name_H-M   'P 1'
#
loop_
_entity.id
_entity.type
_entity.pdbx_description
1 polymer ?
#
loop_
_entity_poly.entity_id
_entity_poly.type
_entity_poly.pdbx_seq_one_letter_code
_entity_poly.pdbx_strand_id
1 'polypeptide(L)'
;VPDPRLKTVSKPVETFDAELKTLVEDMFETMYAANGIGLAAIQVAVPLRVLVIDLQEPDPDAEPEDHGHGPDCGHDHRPIKNDPRVFINPEILDPSEEQTTYQEGCLSVPDIYADVDRPSTCRVRWHDLDGNVHEEEMEGLLATCIQHEMDHLEGILFIDHLSRLKRNMALKKLEKLRKAA
;
A
#
# COMPACT_ATOMS: atom_id res chain seq x y z
N VAL A 1 13.00 -4.01 6.39
CA VAL A 1 13.46 -5.34 6.75
C VAL A 1 14.98 -5.27 6.85
N PRO A 2 15.56 -5.69 7.96
CA PRO A 2 15.04 -6.59 8.98
C PRO A 2 14.51 -5.92 10.26
N ASP A 3 13.97 -4.71 10.22
CA ASP A 3 13.48 -4.04 11.42
C ASP A 3 12.34 -4.86 12.08
N PRO A 4 12.48 -5.29 13.34
CA PRO A 4 11.50 -6.14 14.01
C PRO A 4 10.14 -5.44 14.22
N ARG A 5 10.09 -4.10 14.20
CA ARG A 5 8.84 -3.35 14.33
C ARG A 5 7.84 -3.68 13.23
N LEU A 6 8.31 -4.01 12.02
CA LEU A 6 7.47 -4.42 10.90
C LEU A 6 6.69 -5.73 11.16
N LYS A 7 7.08 -6.50 12.14
CA LYS A 7 6.40 -7.73 12.58
C LYS A 7 5.44 -7.51 13.76
N THR A 8 5.28 -6.28 14.19
CA THR A 8 4.37 -5.93 15.28
C THR A 8 2.93 -5.85 14.79
N VAL A 9 2.01 -6.45 15.52
CA VAL A 9 0.56 -6.28 15.29
C VAL A 9 0.15 -4.89 15.78
N SER A 10 -0.45 -4.11 14.90
CA SER A 10 -0.89 -2.75 15.20
C SER A 10 -2.18 -2.74 16.02
N LYS A 11 -2.31 -1.73 16.89
CA LYS A 11 -3.46 -1.55 17.78
C LYS A 11 -4.52 -0.66 17.15
N PRO A 12 -5.81 -0.86 17.47
CA PRO A 12 -6.87 0.04 17.05
C PRO A 12 -6.63 1.48 17.52
N VAL A 13 -7.05 2.43 16.70
CA VAL A 13 -7.14 3.85 17.07
C VAL A 13 -8.39 4.04 17.93
N GLU A 14 -8.24 4.64 19.11
CA GLU A 14 -9.33 4.90 20.04
C GLU A 14 -9.75 6.38 20.06
N THR A 15 -8.83 7.28 19.73
CA THR A 15 -9.04 8.73 19.77
C THR A 15 -8.81 9.35 18.40
N PHE A 16 -9.83 10.04 17.89
CA PHE A 16 -9.80 10.75 16.61
C PHE A 16 -9.54 12.24 16.88
N ASP A 17 -8.28 12.62 17.00
CA ASP A 17 -7.83 13.94 17.42
C ASP A 17 -6.87 14.60 16.41
N ALA A 18 -6.34 15.77 16.78
CA ALA A 18 -5.39 16.51 15.95
C ALA A 18 -4.07 15.76 15.74
N GLU A 19 -3.63 14.94 16.69
CA GLU A 19 -2.41 14.13 16.57
C GLU A 19 -2.58 13.05 15.50
N LEU A 20 -3.76 12.42 15.44
CA LEU A 20 -4.09 11.46 14.39
C LEU A 20 -4.07 12.12 13.01
N LYS A 21 -4.64 13.31 12.88
CA LYS A 21 -4.63 14.08 11.63
C LYS A 21 -3.20 14.41 11.20
N THR A 22 -2.35 14.86 12.11
CA THR A 22 -0.95 15.14 11.85
C THR A 22 -0.20 13.88 11.40
N LEU A 23 -0.43 12.75 12.06
CA LEU A 23 0.15 11.46 11.66
C LEU A 23 -0.22 11.12 10.21
N VAL A 24 -1.48 11.26 9.83
CA VAL A 24 -1.96 10.97 8.47
C VAL A 24 -1.32 11.90 7.44
N GLU A 25 -1.23 13.19 7.74
CA GLU A 25 -0.56 14.17 6.88
C GLU A 25 0.92 13.81 6.66
N ASP A 26 1.63 13.46 7.72
CA ASP A 26 3.03 13.04 7.68
C ASP A 26 3.19 11.72 6.89
N MET A 27 2.25 10.80 7.02
CA MET A 27 2.25 9.55 6.27
C MET A 27 2.10 9.79 4.77
N PHE A 28 1.20 10.67 4.34
CA PHE A 28 1.05 11.04 2.93
C PHE A 28 2.33 11.70 2.39
N GLU A 29 2.90 12.64 3.13
CA GLU A 29 4.15 13.30 2.74
C GLU A 29 5.29 12.29 2.56
N THR A 30 5.46 11.37 3.51
CA THR A 30 6.46 10.30 3.45
C THR A 30 6.22 9.38 2.25
N MET A 31 4.97 8.99 2.02
CA MET A 31 4.58 8.12 0.91
C MET A 31 4.91 8.77 -0.44
N TYR A 32 4.50 10.02 -0.64
CA TYR A 32 4.78 10.75 -1.89
C TYR A 32 6.26 10.99 -2.12
N ALA A 33 7.01 11.36 -1.08
CA ALA A 33 8.45 11.55 -1.17
C ALA A 33 9.20 10.28 -1.58
N ALA A 34 8.67 9.12 -1.23
CA ALA A 34 9.24 7.81 -1.59
C ALA A 34 8.62 7.21 -2.88
N ASN A 35 7.77 7.96 -3.61
CA ASN A 35 7.04 7.50 -4.78
C ASN A 35 6.19 6.25 -4.54
N GLY A 36 5.64 6.11 -3.33
CA GLY A 36 4.74 5.03 -2.97
C GLY A 36 3.29 5.35 -3.27
N ILE A 37 2.46 4.32 -3.38
CA ILE A 37 1.00 4.42 -3.56
C ILE A 37 0.22 4.02 -2.31
N GLY A 38 0.89 3.41 -1.33
CA GLY A 38 0.32 3.01 -0.04
C GLY A 38 1.36 3.05 1.06
N LEU A 39 0.91 3.28 2.29
CA LEU A 39 1.75 3.27 3.49
C LEU A 39 0.93 2.93 4.72
N ALA A 40 1.41 2.01 5.54
CA ALA A 40 0.85 1.72 6.85
C ALA A 40 1.65 2.42 7.96
N ALA A 41 0.99 2.83 9.04
CA ALA A 41 1.62 3.58 10.12
C ALA A 41 2.81 2.85 10.77
N ILE A 42 2.79 1.52 10.80
CA ILE A 42 3.92 0.73 11.34
C ILE A 42 5.22 0.94 10.53
N GLN A 43 5.13 1.28 9.25
CA GLN A 43 6.29 1.56 8.41
C GLN A 43 7.02 2.85 8.81
N VAL A 44 6.34 3.73 9.53
CA VAL A 44 6.92 4.91 10.19
C VAL A 44 7.03 4.72 11.71
N ALA A 45 7.08 3.47 12.16
CA ALA A 45 7.26 3.05 13.53
C ALA A 45 6.10 3.44 14.50
N VAL A 46 4.91 3.65 13.97
CA VAL A 46 3.70 3.90 14.76
C VAL A 46 2.79 2.66 14.70
N PRO A 47 2.65 1.89 15.79
CA PRO A 47 1.91 0.63 15.80
C PRO A 47 0.39 0.85 15.95
N LEU A 48 -0.20 1.65 15.09
CA LEU A 48 -1.63 1.93 15.03
C LEU A 48 -2.23 1.43 13.72
N ARG A 49 -3.49 1.03 13.78
CA ARG A 49 -4.25 0.56 12.61
C ARG A 49 -4.69 1.73 11.73
N VAL A 50 -3.72 2.34 11.09
CA VAL A 50 -3.89 3.46 10.16
C VAL A 50 -3.10 3.14 8.90
N LEU A 51 -3.74 3.33 7.75
CA LEU A 51 -3.05 3.26 6.45
C LEU A 51 -3.58 4.33 5.51
N VAL A 52 -2.75 4.70 4.55
CA VAL A 52 -3.08 5.68 3.51
C VAL A 52 -2.80 5.08 2.14
N ILE A 53 -3.62 5.43 1.16
CA ILE A 53 -3.49 5.00 -0.23
C ILE A 53 -3.80 6.20 -1.14
N ASP A 54 -2.95 6.37 -2.16
CA ASP A 54 -3.24 7.18 -3.33
C ASP A 54 -2.64 6.47 -4.55
N LEU A 55 -3.49 5.90 -5.38
CA LEU A 55 -3.05 5.09 -6.53
C LEU A 55 -2.35 5.94 -7.59
N GLN A 56 -2.63 7.24 -7.65
CA GLN A 56 -2.01 8.17 -8.59
C GLN A 56 -2.19 7.69 -10.04
N GLU A 57 -3.39 7.26 -10.37
CA GLU A 57 -3.74 6.79 -11.71
C GLU A 57 -3.89 7.95 -12.69
N PRO A 58 -3.69 7.72 -14.00
CA PRO A 58 -3.96 8.72 -15.01
C PRO A 58 -5.43 9.19 -14.96
N ASP A 59 -5.66 10.49 -15.09
CA ASP A 59 -7.01 11.06 -15.10
C ASP A 59 -7.78 10.57 -16.33
N PRO A 60 -8.88 9.81 -16.17
CA PRO A 60 -9.64 9.30 -17.30
C PRO A 60 -10.33 10.40 -18.11
N ASP A 61 -10.56 11.56 -17.50
CA ASP A 61 -11.26 12.70 -18.12
C ASP A 61 -10.30 13.68 -18.78
N ALA A 62 -8.97 13.50 -18.60
CA ALA A 62 -7.96 14.37 -19.19
C ALA A 62 -7.50 13.85 -20.57
N GLU A 63 -7.22 14.80 -21.47
CA GLU A 63 -6.57 14.44 -22.73
C GLU A 63 -5.09 14.14 -22.51
N PRO A 64 -4.51 13.19 -23.25
CA PRO A 64 -3.08 12.91 -23.19
C PRO A 64 -2.25 14.14 -23.56
N GLU A 65 -1.27 14.50 -22.75
CA GLU A 65 -0.35 15.57 -23.10
C GLU A 65 0.60 15.11 -24.24
N ASP A 66 0.58 15.85 -25.34
CA ASP A 66 1.45 15.57 -26.50
C ASP A 66 2.86 16.13 -26.22
N HIS A 67 3.74 15.29 -25.75
CA HIS A 67 5.17 15.63 -25.54
C HIS A 67 6.06 15.37 -26.77
N GLY A 68 5.46 15.21 -27.96
CA GLY A 68 6.22 15.12 -29.22
C GLY A 68 7.10 13.88 -29.36
N HIS A 69 6.89 12.84 -28.54
CA HIS A 69 7.51 11.55 -28.70
C HIS A 69 6.65 10.66 -29.61
N GLY A 70 7.29 9.97 -30.56
CA GLY A 70 6.59 9.18 -31.57
C GLY A 70 5.62 8.12 -31.01
N PRO A 71 4.78 7.51 -31.83
CA PRO A 71 3.59 6.75 -31.42
C PRO A 71 3.84 5.40 -30.71
N ASP A 72 5.05 5.13 -30.26
CA ASP A 72 5.46 3.78 -29.81
C ASP A 72 5.95 3.71 -28.33
N CYS A 73 5.77 4.76 -27.53
CA CYS A 73 6.01 4.65 -26.08
C CYS A 73 4.69 4.29 -25.40
N GLY A 74 4.49 3.04 -25.05
CA GLY A 74 3.25 2.52 -24.42
C GLY A 74 2.96 3.07 -23.03
N HIS A 75 3.27 4.34 -22.77
CA HIS A 75 2.96 5.04 -21.52
C HIS A 75 1.74 5.95 -21.70
N ASP A 76 0.86 5.90 -20.73
CA ASP A 76 -0.28 6.81 -20.65
C ASP A 76 0.25 8.20 -20.26
N HIS A 77 0.12 9.18 -21.16
CA HIS A 77 0.60 10.55 -20.97
C HIS A 77 -0.46 11.50 -20.38
N ARG A 78 -1.55 10.94 -19.85
CA ARG A 78 -2.54 11.76 -19.15
C ARG A 78 -1.97 12.22 -17.81
N PRO A 79 -2.34 13.43 -17.34
CA PRO A 79 -1.94 13.88 -16.01
C PRO A 79 -2.47 12.94 -14.94
N ILE A 80 -1.70 12.78 -13.87
CA ILE A 80 -2.09 11.94 -12.73
C ILE A 80 -3.17 12.65 -11.92
N LYS A 81 -4.26 11.93 -11.64
CA LYS A 81 -5.28 12.34 -10.70
C LYS A 81 -4.97 11.79 -9.31
N ASN A 82 -4.74 12.68 -8.36
CA ASN A 82 -4.58 12.29 -6.98
C ASN A 82 -5.94 12.00 -6.34
N ASP A 83 -6.03 10.89 -5.65
CA ASP A 83 -7.18 10.49 -4.83
C ASP A 83 -6.68 9.97 -3.47
N PRO A 84 -6.22 10.88 -2.58
CA PRO A 84 -5.70 10.49 -1.28
C PRO A 84 -6.83 9.92 -0.41
N ARG A 85 -6.62 8.70 0.08
CA ARG A 85 -7.57 7.98 0.92
C ARG A 85 -6.92 7.56 2.22
N VAL A 86 -7.62 7.76 3.34
CA VAL A 86 -7.20 7.31 4.67
C VAL A 86 -8.14 6.24 5.19
N PHE A 87 -7.56 5.21 5.81
CA PHE A 87 -8.29 4.08 6.37
C PHE A 87 -7.86 3.89 7.82
N ILE A 88 -8.76 4.12 8.75
CA ILE A 88 -8.52 3.96 10.18
C ILE A 88 -9.34 2.79 10.69
N ASN A 89 -8.71 1.88 11.44
CA ASN A 89 -9.30 0.64 11.90
C ASN A 89 -9.99 -0.15 10.78
N PRO A 90 -9.33 -0.35 9.61
CA PRO A 90 -9.94 -1.04 8.50
C PRO A 90 -10.16 -2.52 8.81
N GLU A 91 -11.23 -3.07 8.26
CA GLU A 91 -11.56 -4.50 8.29
C GLU A 91 -11.89 -4.98 6.88
N ILE A 92 -11.36 -6.14 6.49
CA ILE A 92 -11.76 -6.81 5.25
C ILE A 92 -12.95 -7.72 5.53
N LEU A 93 -14.01 -7.49 4.76
CA LEU A 93 -15.23 -8.30 4.76
C LEU A 93 -15.36 -8.96 3.37
N ASP A 94 -15.89 -10.15 3.32
CA ASP A 94 -16.22 -10.85 2.07
C ASP A 94 -15.10 -10.81 0.99
N PRO A 95 -13.88 -11.28 1.29
CA PRO A 95 -12.87 -11.44 0.23
C PRO A 95 -13.36 -12.46 -0.80
N SER A 96 -13.14 -12.17 -2.10
CA SER A 96 -13.55 -13.07 -3.17
C SER A 96 -12.76 -14.39 -3.17
N GLU A 97 -13.37 -15.46 -3.66
CA GLU A 97 -12.66 -16.72 -3.93
C GLU A 97 -11.76 -16.60 -5.16
N GLU A 98 -12.21 -15.82 -6.14
CA GLU A 98 -11.41 -15.49 -7.31
C GLU A 98 -10.18 -14.66 -6.89
N GLN A 99 -9.02 -15.04 -7.42
CA GLN A 99 -7.76 -14.38 -7.13
C GLN A 99 -7.20 -13.69 -8.36
N THR A 100 -6.43 -12.64 -8.10
CA THR A 100 -5.69 -11.90 -9.13
C THR A 100 -4.23 -11.82 -8.72
N THR A 101 -3.35 -11.82 -9.72
CA THR A 101 -1.91 -11.74 -9.51
C THR A 101 -1.41 -10.36 -9.89
N TYR A 102 -0.76 -9.68 -8.95
CA TYR A 102 -0.02 -8.44 -9.21
C TYR A 102 1.43 -8.59 -8.79
N GLN A 103 2.32 -7.93 -9.53
CA GLN A 103 3.68 -7.74 -9.09
C GLN A 103 3.70 -6.70 -7.96
N GLU A 104 4.01 -7.13 -6.75
CA GLU A 104 4.06 -6.27 -5.58
C GLU A 104 5.50 -5.88 -5.23
N GLY A 105 5.62 -4.67 -4.68
CA GLY A 105 6.81 -4.14 -4.06
C GLY A 105 6.42 -3.37 -2.81
N CYS A 106 7.39 -3.05 -1.96
CA CYS A 106 7.13 -2.33 -0.72
C CYS A 106 8.32 -1.44 -0.37
N LEU A 107 8.06 -0.23 0.10
CA LEU A 107 9.09 0.70 0.57
C LEU A 107 9.93 0.11 1.71
N SER A 108 9.34 -0.77 2.53
CA SER A 108 10.04 -1.48 3.60
C SER A 108 10.89 -2.67 3.12
N VAL A 109 10.75 -3.04 1.85
CA VAL A 109 11.49 -4.14 1.19
C VAL A 109 12.06 -3.61 -0.12
N PRO A 110 13.05 -2.70 -0.08
CA PRO A 110 13.52 -1.97 -1.25
C PRO A 110 14.11 -2.91 -2.31
N ASP A 111 13.86 -2.56 -3.59
CA ASP A 111 14.40 -3.25 -4.77
C ASP A 111 14.03 -4.74 -4.92
N ILE A 112 13.00 -5.17 -4.20
CA ILE A 112 12.42 -6.51 -4.32
C ILE A 112 11.01 -6.37 -4.84
N TYR A 113 10.71 -7.14 -5.90
CA TYR A 113 9.39 -7.24 -6.50
C TYR A 113 9.07 -8.71 -6.71
N ALA A 114 7.83 -9.09 -6.51
CA ALA A 114 7.38 -10.46 -6.73
C ALA A 114 5.88 -10.52 -7.00
N ASP A 115 5.46 -11.52 -7.76
CA ASP A 115 4.06 -11.80 -8.01
C ASP A 115 3.41 -12.36 -6.74
N VAL A 116 2.29 -11.77 -6.35
CA VAL A 116 1.48 -12.19 -5.21
C VAL A 116 0.05 -12.37 -5.65
N ASP A 117 -0.55 -13.50 -5.27
CA ASP A 117 -1.96 -13.81 -5.50
C ASP A 117 -2.78 -13.31 -4.32
N ARG A 118 -3.83 -12.54 -4.62
CA ARG A 118 -4.77 -12.04 -3.62
C ARG A 118 -6.20 -12.13 -4.13
N PRO A 119 -7.20 -12.20 -3.24
CA PRO A 119 -8.59 -12.01 -3.63
C PRO A 119 -8.75 -10.80 -4.56
N SER A 120 -9.41 -10.99 -5.69
CA SER A 120 -9.56 -9.95 -6.72
C SER A 120 -10.47 -8.81 -6.29
N THR A 121 -11.43 -9.11 -5.40
CA THR A 121 -12.33 -8.13 -4.79
C THR A 121 -12.45 -8.36 -3.30
N CYS A 122 -12.75 -7.30 -2.56
CA CYS A 122 -13.07 -7.39 -1.14
C CYS A 122 -13.94 -6.21 -0.73
N ARG A 123 -14.74 -6.39 0.30
CA ARG A 123 -15.46 -5.30 0.95
C ARG A 123 -14.64 -4.84 2.12
N VAL A 124 -14.46 -3.53 2.29
CA VAL A 124 -13.69 -2.92 3.37
C VAL A 124 -14.59 -1.99 4.17
N ARG A 125 -14.54 -2.11 5.49
CA ARG A 125 -15.15 -1.18 6.44
C ARG A 125 -14.04 -0.45 7.16
N TRP A 126 -14.16 0.87 7.27
CA TRP A 126 -13.16 1.70 7.96
C TRP A 126 -13.77 2.95 8.56
N HIS A 127 -12.98 3.63 9.39
CA HIS A 127 -13.31 4.95 9.89
C HIS A 127 -12.51 6.04 9.16
N ASP A 128 -13.12 7.19 8.93
CA ASP A 128 -12.41 8.38 8.50
C ASP A 128 -11.81 9.16 9.70
N LEU A 129 -11.18 10.29 9.42
CA LEU A 129 -10.55 11.14 10.45
C LEU A 129 -11.57 11.75 11.45
N ASP A 130 -12.85 11.82 11.08
CA ASP A 130 -13.94 12.33 11.93
C ASP A 130 -14.60 11.19 12.72
N GLY A 131 -14.16 9.96 12.56
CA GLY A 131 -14.71 8.78 13.22
C GLY A 131 -15.96 8.21 12.54
N ASN A 132 -16.33 8.70 11.35
CA ASN A 132 -17.45 8.17 10.59
C ASN A 132 -17.09 6.83 9.94
N VAL A 133 -18.03 5.90 9.97
CA VAL A 133 -17.86 4.56 9.36
C VAL A 133 -18.19 4.60 7.88
N HIS A 134 -17.32 4.03 7.08
CA HIS A 134 -17.48 3.81 5.65
C HIS A 134 -17.39 2.32 5.33
N GLU A 135 -18.05 1.91 4.28
CA GLU A 135 -17.98 0.55 3.74
C GLU A 135 -18.06 0.61 2.22
N GLU A 136 -17.14 -0.06 1.55
CA GLU A 136 -17.04 -0.04 0.09
C GLU A 136 -16.54 -1.38 -0.42
N GLU A 137 -17.09 -1.83 -1.55
CA GLU A 137 -16.53 -2.93 -2.30
C GLU A 137 -15.40 -2.42 -3.19
N MET A 138 -14.23 -3.04 -3.08
CA MET A 138 -13.02 -2.68 -3.81
C MET A 138 -12.62 -3.77 -4.78
N GLU A 139 -12.12 -3.35 -5.93
CA GLU A 139 -11.63 -4.22 -7.01
C GLU A 139 -10.33 -3.68 -7.60
N GLY A 140 -9.70 -4.46 -8.48
CA GLY A 140 -8.50 -4.06 -9.20
C GLY A 140 -7.31 -3.74 -8.28
N LEU A 141 -6.52 -2.75 -8.68
CA LEU A 141 -5.31 -2.34 -7.95
C LEU A 141 -5.63 -1.84 -6.53
N LEU A 142 -6.78 -1.17 -6.33
CA LEU A 142 -7.18 -0.71 -5.00
C LEU A 142 -7.39 -1.89 -4.04
N ALA A 143 -8.05 -2.97 -4.47
CA ALA A 143 -8.23 -4.17 -3.66
C ALA A 143 -6.89 -4.81 -3.29
N THR A 144 -5.96 -4.90 -4.23
CA THR A 144 -4.62 -5.42 -3.99
C THR A 144 -3.85 -4.53 -3.00
N CYS A 145 -3.88 -3.23 -3.20
CA CYS A 145 -3.17 -2.26 -2.38
C CYS A 145 -3.68 -2.25 -0.94
N ILE A 146 -5.01 -2.21 -0.73
CA ILE A 146 -5.58 -2.22 0.62
C ILE A 146 -5.23 -3.52 1.37
N GLN A 147 -5.25 -4.66 0.70
CA GLN A 147 -4.87 -5.95 1.31
C GLN A 147 -3.38 -5.99 1.68
N HIS A 148 -2.51 -5.45 0.83
CA HIS A 148 -1.07 -5.33 1.10
C HIS A 148 -0.82 -4.47 2.36
N GLU A 149 -1.46 -3.30 2.44
CA GLU A 149 -1.29 -2.39 3.58
C GLU A 149 -1.92 -2.95 4.86
N MET A 150 -3.03 -3.67 4.76
CA MET A 150 -3.64 -4.34 5.92
C MET A 150 -2.78 -5.47 6.46
N ASP A 151 -2.03 -6.17 5.62
CA ASP A 151 -1.04 -7.16 6.06
C ASP A 151 0.00 -6.52 7.00
N HIS A 152 0.45 -5.30 6.70
CA HIS A 152 1.36 -4.57 7.60
C HIS A 152 0.78 -4.37 9.00
N LEU A 153 -0.53 -4.17 9.12
CA LEU A 153 -1.21 -4.03 10.42
C LEU A 153 -1.16 -5.32 11.25
N GLU A 154 -1.01 -6.46 10.59
CA GLU A 154 -0.87 -7.79 11.22
C GLU A 154 0.60 -8.26 11.29
N GLY A 155 1.55 -7.40 10.96
CA GLY A 155 2.97 -7.74 10.94
C GLY A 155 3.38 -8.66 9.78
N ILE A 156 2.63 -8.66 8.69
CA ILE A 156 2.86 -9.47 7.50
C ILE A 156 3.43 -8.60 6.38
N LEU A 157 4.43 -9.11 5.68
CA LEU A 157 5.03 -8.50 4.50
C LEU A 157 4.66 -9.28 3.25
N PHE A 158 4.65 -8.63 2.06
CA PHE A 158 4.31 -9.35 0.83
C PHE A 158 5.22 -10.53 0.55
N ILE A 159 6.49 -10.49 0.94
CA ILE A 159 7.43 -11.60 0.80
C ILE A 159 7.04 -12.82 1.63
N ASP A 160 6.21 -12.67 2.65
CA ASP A 160 5.68 -13.77 3.47
C ASP A 160 4.68 -14.65 2.69
N HIS A 161 4.09 -14.12 1.60
CA HIS A 161 3.23 -14.85 0.68
C HIS A 161 4.00 -15.69 -0.36
N LEU A 162 5.31 -15.49 -0.46
CA LEU A 162 6.16 -16.21 -1.40
C LEU A 162 6.49 -17.62 -0.90
N SER A 163 6.86 -18.52 -1.84
CA SER A 163 7.43 -19.80 -1.47
C SER A 163 8.68 -19.59 -0.59
N ARG A 164 8.99 -20.58 0.24
CA ARG A 164 10.17 -20.54 1.14
C ARG A 164 11.45 -20.21 0.36
N LEU A 165 11.63 -20.80 -0.83
CA LEU A 165 12.80 -20.55 -1.67
C LEU A 165 12.87 -19.10 -2.15
N LYS A 166 11.78 -18.58 -2.72
CA LYS A 166 11.70 -17.20 -3.21
C LYS A 166 11.88 -16.18 -2.08
N ARG A 167 11.25 -16.42 -0.93
CA ARG A 167 11.40 -15.59 0.26
C ARG A 167 12.86 -15.55 0.73
N ASN A 168 13.53 -16.69 0.83
CA ASN A 168 14.93 -16.76 1.23
C ASN A 168 15.86 -16.04 0.24
N MET A 169 15.59 -16.14 -1.06
CA MET A 169 16.32 -15.39 -2.09
C MET A 169 16.15 -13.88 -1.93
N ALA A 170 14.93 -13.43 -1.69
CA ALA A 170 14.62 -12.02 -1.43
C ALA A 170 15.37 -11.48 -0.20
N LEU A 171 15.35 -12.21 0.90
CA LEU A 171 16.06 -11.83 2.13
C LEU A 171 17.57 -11.76 1.94
N LYS A 172 18.16 -12.68 1.20
CA LYS A 172 19.60 -12.67 0.85
C LYS A 172 19.96 -11.47 -0.02
N LYS A 173 19.09 -11.12 -0.97
CA LYS A 173 19.30 -9.93 -1.82
C LYS A 173 19.27 -8.65 -0.98
N LEU A 174 18.29 -8.51 -0.08
CA LEU A 174 18.21 -7.38 0.85
C LEU A 174 19.44 -7.24 1.74
N GLU A 175 19.92 -8.35 2.27
CA GLU A 175 21.14 -8.34 3.10
C GLU A 175 22.36 -7.86 2.32
N LYS A 176 22.51 -8.27 1.05
CA LYS A 176 23.58 -7.80 0.17
C LYS A 176 23.48 -6.30 -0.10
N LEU A 177 22.28 -5.81 -0.44
CA LEU A 177 22.04 -4.38 -0.69
C LEU A 177 22.39 -3.54 0.54
N ARG A 178 22.00 -4.00 1.74
CA ARG A 178 22.33 -3.31 2.99
C ARG A 178 23.81 -3.26 3.29
N LYS A 179 24.57 -4.30 2.94
CA LYS A 179 26.03 -4.34 3.15
C LYS A 179 26.78 -3.48 2.12
N ALA A 180 26.17 -3.17 0.99
CA ALA A 180 26.73 -2.36 -0.07
C ALA A 180 26.43 -0.85 0.07
N ALA A 181 25.45 -0.50 0.90
CA ALA A 181 25.08 0.89 1.24
C ALA A 181 25.87 1.38 2.45
#